data_75c578aba789ca532817ba5a405f972c
#
_entry.id   75c578aba789ca532817ba5a405f972c
#
_cell.length_a   1.000
_cell.length_b   1.000
_cell.length_c   1.000
_cell.angle_alpha   90.00
_cell.angle_beta   90.00
_cell.angle_gamma   90.00
#
_symmetry.space_group_name_H-M   'P 1'
#
loop_
_entity.id
_entity.type
_entity.pdbx_description
1 polymer ?
#
loop_
_entity_poly.entity_id
_entity_poly.type
_entity_poly.pdbx_seq_one_letter_code
_entity_poly.pdbx_strand_id
1 'polypeptide(L)'
;MNRARMFQKRILTPVTILLVPHSRTRSVSIRVPVVAVAASVCLFLIGTAFVVSVSVRAVEYHRMQARLSFVSAQFLEMKGTMLSLKQAEKDFRKLFSLRSKTAVLESADPGDAGSLDMEVLREQIDAAMQSVSEIRRYIAEQKDIHLATPLGWPVAGTISSPYGYRNHPVREERKFHTGVDLSVPSGSEVTATADGIVSFAGWTENSGIVVVAEHGHGFSTAYAHNRKALVRVGQRIARGDVIAMSGSTGVSTGPHVHYEIWRNGRPTDPVGFLARR
;
A
#
# COMPACT_ATOMS: atom_id res chain seq x y z
N MET A 1 8.45 -9.94 -68.38
CA MET A 1 9.52 -9.01 -67.99
C MET A 1 8.99 -7.57 -67.90
N ASN A 2 7.98 -7.20 -67.05
CA ASN A 2 7.49 -5.82 -67.02
C ASN A 2 6.81 -5.37 -65.70
N ARG A 3 6.61 -6.23 -64.70
CA ARG A 3 6.02 -5.78 -63.43
C ARG A 3 7.01 -5.01 -62.51
N ALA A 4 8.27 -5.39 -62.50
CA ALA A 4 9.31 -4.73 -61.69
C ALA A 4 9.63 -3.31 -62.18
N ARG A 5 9.65 -3.07 -63.52
CA ARG A 5 9.88 -1.73 -64.08
C ARG A 5 8.71 -0.76 -63.87
N MET A 6 7.47 -1.27 -63.75
CA MET A 6 6.30 -0.45 -63.45
C MET A 6 6.25 -0.04 -61.97
N PHE A 7 6.70 -0.92 -61.08
CA PHE A 7 6.83 -0.62 -59.65
C PHE A 7 7.91 0.44 -59.38
N GLN A 8 9.06 0.33 -60.10
CA GLN A 8 10.17 1.28 -59.96
C GLN A 8 9.81 2.70 -60.46
N LYS A 9 8.97 2.84 -61.49
CA LYS A 9 8.49 4.15 -61.96
C LYS A 9 7.49 4.81 -61.01
N ARG A 10 6.67 4.06 -60.27
CA ARG A 10 5.71 4.59 -59.30
C ARG A 10 6.36 5.11 -58.01
N ILE A 11 7.50 4.54 -57.63
CA ILE A 11 8.22 4.89 -56.41
C ILE A 11 9.00 6.22 -56.58
N LEU A 12 9.37 6.58 -57.82
CA LEU A 12 10.13 7.78 -58.14
C LEU A 12 9.28 8.98 -58.58
N THR A 13 7.94 8.90 -58.52
CA THR A 13 7.09 10.05 -58.85
C THR A 13 7.26 11.14 -57.81
N PRO A 14 7.68 12.36 -58.17
CA PRO A 14 7.82 13.45 -57.23
C PRO A 14 6.46 14.00 -56.82
N VAL A 15 6.26 14.20 -55.52
CA VAL A 15 5.17 15.02 -54.99
C VAL A 15 5.62 16.47 -55.01
N THR A 16 4.83 17.32 -55.66
CA THR A 16 5.12 18.76 -55.70
C THR A 16 4.32 19.45 -54.58
N ILE A 17 5.01 19.96 -53.60
CA ILE A 17 4.43 20.80 -52.55
C ILE A 17 4.48 22.26 -53.03
N LEU A 18 3.31 22.85 -53.23
CA LEU A 18 3.19 24.25 -53.63
C LEU A 18 2.89 25.08 -52.37
N LEU A 19 3.85 25.87 -51.93
CA LEU A 19 3.67 26.85 -50.86
C LEU A 19 3.17 28.16 -51.53
N VAL A 20 1.89 28.48 -51.33
CA VAL A 20 1.28 29.72 -51.79
C VAL A 20 1.17 30.66 -50.61
N PRO A 21 2.03 31.68 -50.52
CA PRO A 21 1.94 32.68 -49.46
C PRO A 21 0.71 33.60 -49.65
N HIS A 22 0.10 34.01 -48.57
CA HIS A 22 -1.11 34.86 -48.57
C HIS A 22 -0.85 36.31 -49.02
N SER A 23 0.40 36.68 -49.25
CA SER A 23 0.83 38.01 -49.74
C SER A 23 1.50 37.88 -51.12
N ARG A 24 1.59 39.01 -51.89
CA ARG A 24 2.09 39.14 -53.28
C ARG A 24 3.51 38.60 -53.55
N THR A 25 4.00 37.61 -52.84
CA THR A 25 5.29 36.95 -53.06
C THR A 25 5.16 35.72 -53.93
N ARG A 26 6.23 35.39 -54.69
CA ARG A 26 6.22 34.25 -55.62
C ARG A 26 5.99 32.92 -54.89
N SER A 27 5.11 32.06 -55.44
CA SER A 27 4.91 30.70 -55.01
C SER A 27 6.20 29.89 -55.16
N VAL A 28 6.57 29.14 -54.10
CA VAL A 28 7.72 28.23 -54.13
C VAL A 28 7.21 26.79 -54.30
N SER A 29 7.67 26.10 -55.35
CA SER A 29 7.38 24.70 -55.60
C SER A 29 8.59 23.84 -55.22
N ILE A 30 8.40 22.91 -54.27
CA ILE A 30 9.42 21.94 -53.86
C ILE A 30 9.00 20.57 -54.38
N ARG A 31 9.86 19.93 -55.16
CA ARG A 31 9.64 18.55 -55.64
C ARG A 31 10.36 17.55 -54.77
N VAL A 32 9.60 16.75 -54.01
CA VAL A 32 10.16 15.73 -53.11
C VAL A 32 9.77 14.34 -53.64
N PRO A 33 10.73 13.43 -53.82
CA PRO A 33 10.39 12.06 -54.24
C PRO A 33 9.59 11.36 -53.13
N VAL A 34 8.56 10.60 -53.53
CA VAL A 34 7.66 9.87 -52.60
C VAL A 34 8.46 8.99 -51.63
N VAL A 35 9.56 8.40 -52.11
CA VAL A 35 10.48 7.59 -51.26
C VAL A 35 11.08 8.39 -50.14
N ALA A 36 11.44 9.66 -50.34
CA ALA A 36 12.01 10.51 -49.30
C ALA A 36 10.96 10.85 -48.23
N VAL A 37 9.71 11.08 -48.65
CA VAL A 37 8.59 11.30 -47.70
C VAL A 37 8.31 10.03 -46.90
N ALA A 38 8.25 8.88 -47.53
CA ALA A 38 8.05 7.58 -46.88
C ALA A 38 9.20 7.26 -45.89
N ALA A 39 10.44 7.50 -46.30
CA ALA A 39 11.62 7.30 -45.46
C ALA A 39 11.61 8.24 -44.24
N SER A 40 11.24 9.51 -44.38
CA SER A 40 11.13 10.45 -43.27
C SER A 40 10.02 10.07 -42.28
N VAL A 41 8.88 9.60 -42.78
CA VAL A 41 7.78 9.07 -41.92
C VAL A 41 8.22 7.81 -41.17
N CYS A 42 8.89 6.87 -41.85
CA CYS A 42 9.43 5.68 -41.15
C CYS A 42 10.46 6.04 -40.08
N LEU A 43 11.39 6.96 -40.38
CA LEU A 43 12.37 7.45 -39.40
C LEU A 43 11.71 8.12 -38.21
N PHE A 44 10.68 8.93 -38.42
CA PHE A 44 9.90 9.56 -37.36
C PHE A 44 9.18 8.51 -36.49
N LEU A 45 8.55 7.49 -37.11
CA LEU A 45 7.88 6.42 -36.36
C LEU A 45 8.87 5.57 -35.53
N ILE A 46 10.04 5.27 -36.12
CA ILE A 46 11.11 4.56 -35.38
C ILE A 46 11.61 5.42 -34.21
N GLY A 47 11.84 6.72 -34.45
CA GLY A 47 12.26 7.67 -33.40
C GLY A 47 11.25 7.79 -32.26
N THR A 48 9.96 7.90 -32.58
CA THR A 48 8.90 7.96 -31.56
C THR A 48 8.78 6.66 -30.78
N ALA A 49 8.84 5.51 -31.45
CA ALA A 49 8.83 4.19 -30.78
C ALA A 49 10.04 4.02 -29.86
N PHE A 50 11.22 4.48 -30.27
CA PHE A 50 12.42 4.46 -29.44
C PHE A 50 12.26 5.34 -28.19
N VAL A 51 11.80 6.58 -28.36
CA VAL A 51 11.57 7.51 -27.23
C VAL A 51 10.55 6.93 -26.23
N VAL A 52 9.45 6.38 -26.73
CA VAL A 52 8.44 5.71 -25.86
C VAL A 52 9.05 4.54 -25.10
N SER A 53 9.82 3.69 -25.79
CA SER A 53 10.47 2.52 -25.16
C SER A 53 11.45 2.93 -24.05
N VAL A 54 12.27 3.99 -24.29
CA VAL A 54 13.21 4.51 -23.29
C VAL A 54 12.46 5.13 -22.11
N SER A 55 11.38 5.89 -22.38
CA SER A 55 10.57 6.51 -21.33
C SER A 55 9.89 5.48 -20.42
N VAL A 56 9.36 4.40 -20.99
CA VAL A 56 8.76 3.29 -20.23
C VAL A 56 9.80 2.63 -19.34
N ARG A 57 10.99 2.32 -19.86
CA ARG A 57 12.09 1.73 -19.08
C ARG A 57 12.58 2.65 -17.97
N ALA A 58 12.65 3.97 -18.21
CA ALA A 58 13.03 4.94 -17.19
C ALA A 58 12.01 4.99 -16.04
N VAL A 59 10.71 4.97 -16.34
CA VAL A 59 9.65 4.91 -15.33
C VAL A 59 9.70 3.62 -14.52
N GLU A 60 9.92 2.47 -15.17
CA GLU A 60 10.07 1.18 -14.48
C GLU A 60 11.30 1.17 -13.57
N TYR A 61 12.43 1.72 -14.04
CA TYR A 61 13.64 1.84 -13.25
C TYR A 61 13.43 2.69 -11.99
N HIS A 62 12.77 3.85 -12.12
CA HIS A 62 12.45 4.70 -10.97
C HIS A 62 11.48 4.03 -9.99
N ARG A 63 10.49 3.28 -10.49
CA ARG A 63 9.58 2.49 -9.64
C ARG A 63 10.32 1.38 -8.90
N MET A 64 11.25 0.72 -9.55
CA MET A 64 12.06 -0.34 -8.94
C MET A 64 13.01 0.23 -7.88
N GLN A 65 13.67 1.36 -8.14
CA GLN A 65 14.47 2.06 -7.13
C GLN A 65 13.65 2.48 -5.91
N ALA A 66 12.45 3.04 -6.11
CA ALA A 66 11.57 3.41 -5.01
C ALA A 66 11.12 2.19 -4.18
N ARG A 67 10.86 1.04 -4.83
CA ARG A 67 10.56 -0.20 -4.11
C ARG A 67 11.77 -0.73 -3.34
N LEU A 68 12.96 -0.66 -3.93
CA LEU A 68 14.19 -1.12 -3.29
C LEU A 68 14.53 -0.26 -2.06
N SER A 69 14.38 1.06 -2.16
CA SER A 69 14.60 1.97 -1.02
C SER A 69 13.58 1.75 0.09
N PHE A 70 12.32 1.48 -0.25
CA PHE A 70 11.28 1.13 0.72
C PHE A 70 11.58 -0.18 1.44
N VAL A 71 11.95 -1.23 0.70
CA VAL A 71 12.32 -2.53 1.29
C VAL A 71 13.59 -2.42 2.15
N SER A 72 14.58 -1.65 1.70
CA SER A 72 15.81 -1.44 2.48
C SER A 72 15.55 -0.65 3.77
N ALA A 73 14.64 0.33 3.74
CA ALA A 73 14.23 1.05 4.95
C ALA A 73 13.50 0.13 5.94
N GLN A 74 12.57 -0.71 5.47
CA GLN A 74 11.91 -1.70 6.31
C GLN A 74 12.90 -2.73 6.87
N PHE A 75 13.89 -3.15 6.08
CA PHE A 75 14.91 -4.08 6.56
C PHE A 75 15.81 -3.47 7.65
N LEU A 76 16.16 -2.18 7.51
CA LEU A 76 16.91 -1.45 8.55
C LEU A 76 16.09 -1.27 9.83
N GLU A 77 14.79 -0.97 9.72
CA GLU A 77 13.87 -0.87 10.84
C GLU A 77 13.73 -2.24 11.55
N MET A 78 13.52 -3.32 10.79
CA MET A 78 13.46 -4.68 11.33
C MET A 78 14.79 -5.10 11.98
N LYS A 79 15.93 -4.73 11.42
CA LYS A 79 17.25 -4.97 12.02
C LYS A 79 17.41 -4.21 13.33
N GLY A 80 16.93 -2.96 13.39
CA GLY A 80 16.90 -2.14 14.61
C GLY A 80 16.06 -2.79 15.70
N THR A 81 14.83 -3.23 15.37
CA THR A 81 13.95 -3.93 16.32
C THR A 81 14.53 -5.27 16.78
N MET A 82 15.19 -6.02 15.89
CA MET A 82 15.85 -7.28 16.23
C MET A 82 17.04 -7.06 17.17
N LEU A 83 17.80 -5.98 16.99
CA LEU A 83 18.91 -5.62 17.89
C LEU A 83 18.41 -5.19 19.26
N SER A 84 17.32 -4.40 19.32
CA SER A 84 16.72 -3.99 20.60
C SER A 84 16.10 -5.18 21.33
N LEU A 85 15.47 -6.13 20.62
CA LEU A 85 14.95 -7.37 21.19
C LEU A 85 16.09 -8.24 21.76
N LYS A 86 17.20 -8.36 21.05
CA LYS A 86 18.38 -9.12 21.49
C LYS A 86 19.05 -8.48 22.69
N GLN A 87 19.05 -7.15 22.75
CA GLN A 87 19.52 -6.41 23.94
C GLN A 87 18.58 -6.62 25.13
N ALA A 88 17.26 -6.50 24.92
CA ALA A 88 16.26 -6.76 25.95
C ALA A 88 16.33 -8.21 26.46
N GLU A 89 16.55 -9.21 25.57
CA GLU A 89 16.77 -10.59 25.97
C GLU A 89 18.03 -10.75 26.85
N LYS A 90 19.12 -10.07 26.48
CA LYS A 90 20.38 -10.08 27.24
C LYS A 90 20.17 -9.45 28.62
N ASP A 91 19.45 -8.34 28.68
CA ASP A 91 19.17 -7.65 29.94
C ASP A 91 18.19 -8.44 30.79
N PHE A 92 17.20 -9.10 30.18
CA PHE A 92 16.29 -10.02 30.86
C PHE A 92 17.04 -11.26 31.41
N ARG A 93 17.95 -11.86 30.63
CA ARG A 93 18.78 -12.95 31.13
C ARG A 93 19.68 -12.52 32.28
N LYS A 94 20.22 -11.30 32.23
CA LYS A 94 21.01 -10.71 33.31
C LYS A 94 20.18 -10.54 34.58
N LEU A 95 18.95 -10.05 34.47
CA LEU A 95 17.99 -9.92 35.57
C LEU A 95 17.55 -11.28 36.15
N PHE A 96 17.39 -12.30 35.29
CA PHE A 96 17.03 -13.64 35.76
C PHE A 96 18.21 -14.44 36.32
N SER A 97 19.45 -14.20 35.87
CA SER A 97 20.65 -14.80 36.44
C SER A 97 20.96 -14.24 37.85
N LEU A 98 20.55 -13.00 38.13
CA LEU A 98 20.61 -12.41 39.47
C LEU A 98 19.49 -12.92 40.42
N ARG A 99 18.51 -13.69 39.92
CA ARG A 99 17.34 -14.14 40.67
C ARG A 99 17.38 -15.61 41.12
N SER A 100 18.49 -16.27 40.98
CA SER A 100 18.72 -17.47 41.75
C SER A 100 18.99 -17.06 43.22
N LYS A 101 17.98 -17.22 44.10
CA LYS A 101 18.12 -16.96 45.54
C LYS A 101 19.33 -17.67 46.13
N THR A 102 19.77 -18.72 45.56
CA THR A 102 20.98 -19.49 45.88
C THR A 102 22.26 -18.74 45.54
N ALA A 103 22.33 -18.05 44.40
CA ALA A 103 23.55 -17.32 44.00
C ALA A 103 23.79 -16.07 44.86
N VAL A 104 22.73 -15.42 45.36
CA VAL A 104 22.85 -14.29 46.29
C VAL A 104 23.19 -14.74 47.73
N LEU A 105 22.71 -15.93 48.13
CA LEU A 105 23.02 -16.50 49.44
C LEU A 105 24.38 -17.20 49.52
N GLU A 106 24.88 -17.75 48.38
CA GLU A 106 26.21 -18.37 48.31
C GLU A 106 27.34 -17.37 48.11
N SER A 107 27.06 -16.14 47.63
CA SER A 107 28.05 -15.04 47.56
C SER A 107 28.13 -14.20 48.82
N ALA A 108 27.27 -14.42 49.80
CA ALA A 108 27.36 -13.79 51.09
C ALA A 108 28.28 -14.60 51.98
N ASP A 109 29.59 -14.31 51.93
CA ASP A 109 30.56 -14.80 52.91
C ASP A 109 30.12 -14.25 54.31
N PRO A 110 29.87 -15.13 55.32
CA PRO A 110 29.43 -14.70 56.64
C PRO A 110 30.48 -13.82 57.37
N GLY A 111 31.69 -13.70 56.79
CA GLY A 111 32.82 -12.92 57.38
C GLY A 111 32.82 -11.44 56.99
N ASP A 112 32.12 -11.04 55.93
CA ASP A 112 32.13 -9.66 55.39
C ASP A 112 30.75 -9.01 55.35
N ALA A 113 29.95 -9.27 56.40
CA ALA A 113 28.61 -8.69 56.57
C ALA A 113 28.60 -7.17 56.88
N GLY A 114 29.63 -6.44 56.48
CA GLY A 114 29.89 -5.05 56.90
C GLY A 114 29.69 -3.96 55.86
N SER A 115 29.54 -4.24 54.55
CA SER A 115 29.32 -3.17 53.58
C SER A 115 28.65 -3.65 52.30
N LEU A 116 27.44 -4.16 52.40
CA LEU A 116 26.53 -4.05 51.27
C LEU A 116 26.27 -2.56 51.08
N ASP A 117 26.94 -1.95 50.12
CA ASP A 117 26.73 -0.56 49.75
C ASP A 117 25.27 -0.41 49.32
N MET A 118 24.42 -0.04 50.26
CA MET A 118 22.97 0.12 50.07
C MET A 118 22.67 1.14 48.95
N GLU A 119 23.61 2.04 48.69
CA GLU A 119 23.50 3.05 47.64
C GLU A 119 23.67 2.41 46.24
N VAL A 120 24.68 1.54 46.08
CA VAL A 120 24.89 0.76 44.86
C VAL A 120 23.74 -0.21 44.58
N LEU A 121 23.22 -0.88 45.60
CA LEU A 121 22.06 -1.74 45.49
C LEU A 121 20.80 -0.97 45.07
N ARG A 122 20.59 0.21 45.64
CA ARG A 122 19.46 1.09 45.29
C ARG A 122 19.58 1.58 43.83
N GLU A 123 20.76 2.01 43.41
CA GLU A 123 20.99 2.44 42.02
C GLU A 123 20.73 1.29 41.04
N GLN A 124 21.15 0.06 41.33
CA GLN A 124 20.88 -1.13 40.52
C GLN A 124 19.37 -1.46 40.49
N ILE A 125 18.67 -1.33 41.57
CA ILE A 125 17.21 -1.53 41.63
C ILE A 125 16.51 -0.47 40.77
N ASP A 126 16.88 0.80 40.90
CA ASP A 126 16.27 1.90 40.16
C ASP A 126 16.52 1.73 38.65
N ALA A 127 17.74 1.37 38.24
CA ALA A 127 18.07 1.05 36.82
C ALA A 127 17.25 -0.14 36.29
N ALA A 128 17.10 -1.20 37.10
CA ALA A 128 16.28 -2.34 36.75
C ALA A 128 14.79 -1.99 36.58
N MET A 129 14.27 -1.17 37.55
CA MET A 129 12.89 -0.68 37.48
C MET A 129 12.63 0.19 36.24
N GLN A 130 13.57 1.04 35.85
CA GLN A 130 13.52 1.85 34.65
C GLN A 130 13.47 0.97 33.40
N SER A 131 14.37 -0.01 33.27
CA SER A 131 14.40 -0.96 32.17
C SER A 131 13.08 -1.73 32.04
N VAL A 132 12.50 -2.19 33.15
CA VAL A 132 11.21 -2.87 33.16
C VAL A 132 10.09 -1.94 32.66
N SER A 133 10.13 -0.66 33.08
CA SER A 133 9.13 0.32 32.63
C SER A 133 9.20 0.60 31.13
N GLU A 134 10.41 0.70 30.57
CA GLU A 134 10.66 0.87 29.15
C GLU A 134 10.18 -0.35 28.33
N ILE A 135 10.48 -1.55 28.78
CA ILE A 135 10.00 -2.78 28.14
C ILE A 135 8.47 -2.84 28.15
N ARG A 136 7.83 -2.50 29.27
CA ARG A 136 6.36 -2.46 29.36
C ARG A 136 5.76 -1.44 28.40
N ARG A 137 6.35 -0.24 28.30
CA ARG A 137 5.91 0.79 27.36
C ARG A 137 6.04 0.31 25.93
N TYR A 138 7.19 -0.28 25.56
CA TYR A 138 7.42 -0.83 24.23
C TYR A 138 6.40 -1.92 23.88
N ILE A 139 6.15 -2.88 24.78
CA ILE A 139 5.15 -3.94 24.55
C ILE A 139 3.74 -3.34 24.39
N ALA A 140 3.38 -2.34 25.19
CA ALA A 140 2.09 -1.67 25.08
C ALA A 140 1.94 -0.96 23.72
N GLU A 141 2.96 -0.26 23.28
CA GLU A 141 2.99 0.42 21.97
C GLU A 141 2.90 -0.58 20.80
N GLN A 142 3.67 -1.68 20.83
CA GLN A 142 3.60 -2.72 19.80
C GLN A 142 2.21 -3.40 19.74
N LYS A 143 1.60 -3.61 20.91
CA LYS A 143 0.24 -4.11 21.01
C LYS A 143 -0.77 -3.15 20.38
N ASP A 144 -0.63 -1.86 20.68
CA ASP A 144 -1.52 -0.82 20.14
C ASP A 144 -1.41 -0.72 18.60
N ILE A 145 -0.19 -0.69 18.06
CA ILE A 145 0.06 -0.75 16.60
C ILE A 145 -0.55 -2.02 15.99
N HIS A 146 -0.39 -3.17 16.64
CA HIS A 146 -0.94 -4.43 16.15
C HIS A 146 -2.47 -4.41 16.11
N LEU A 147 -3.12 -3.89 17.12
CA LEU A 147 -4.58 -3.77 17.19
C LEU A 147 -5.12 -2.77 16.16
N ALA A 148 -4.40 -1.69 15.90
CA ALA A 148 -4.72 -0.66 14.92
C ALA A 148 -4.46 -1.09 13.46
N THR A 149 -3.59 -2.07 13.23
CA THR A 149 -3.25 -2.52 11.88
C THR A 149 -4.36 -3.40 11.31
N PRO A 150 -4.99 -3.07 10.15
CA PRO A 150 -6.00 -3.93 9.54
C PRO A 150 -5.40 -5.30 9.17
N LEU A 151 -6.05 -6.39 9.59
CA LEU A 151 -5.60 -7.76 9.32
C LEU A 151 -6.80 -8.69 9.11
N GLY A 152 -6.66 -9.61 8.15
CA GLY A 152 -7.65 -10.62 7.85
C GLY A 152 -8.77 -10.14 6.92
N TRP A 153 -9.69 -11.03 6.62
CA TRP A 153 -10.80 -10.80 5.72
C TRP A 153 -11.97 -10.13 6.44
N PRO A 154 -12.52 -9.03 5.90
CA PRO A 154 -13.72 -8.40 6.48
C PRO A 154 -14.98 -9.25 6.30
N VAL A 155 -14.96 -10.16 5.33
CA VAL A 155 -16.07 -11.05 5.00
C VAL A 155 -15.55 -12.33 4.37
N ALA A 156 -16.23 -13.46 4.59
CA ALA A 156 -15.89 -14.73 3.96
C ALA A 156 -16.35 -14.73 2.49
N GLY A 157 -15.45 -14.39 1.58
CA GLY A 157 -15.73 -14.26 0.15
C GLY A 157 -14.51 -14.47 -0.73
N THR A 158 -14.65 -14.18 -2.02
CA THR A 158 -13.60 -14.24 -3.02
C THR A 158 -13.36 -12.87 -3.63
N ILE A 159 -12.12 -12.55 -3.99
CA ILE A 159 -11.80 -11.30 -4.68
C ILE A 159 -12.39 -11.36 -6.09
N SER A 160 -13.40 -10.53 -6.36
CA SER A 160 -14.01 -10.37 -7.69
C SER A 160 -13.38 -9.24 -8.49
N SER A 161 -12.76 -8.27 -7.81
CA SER A 161 -12.02 -7.20 -8.46
C SER A 161 -10.86 -6.70 -7.60
N PRO A 162 -9.64 -6.66 -8.15
CA PRO A 162 -8.45 -6.24 -7.41
C PRO A 162 -8.33 -4.71 -7.31
N TYR A 163 -7.46 -4.27 -6.42
CA TYR A 163 -6.99 -2.90 -6.31
C TYR A 163 -6.18 -2.49 -7.55
N GLY A 164 -6.28 -1.23 -7.97
CA GLY A 164 -5.48 -0.65 -9.05
C GLY A 164 -6.28 -0.22 -10.27
N TYR A 165 -5.59 0.05 -11.38
CA TYR A 165 -6.25 0.49 -12.61
C TYR A 165 -7.01 -0.64 -13.28
N ARG A 166 -8.31 -0.44 -13.53
CA ARG A 166 -9.19 -1.35 -14.26
C ARG A 166 -10.16 -0.59 -15.16
N ASN A 167 -10.75 -1.28 -16.14
CA ASN A 167 -11.88 -0.72 -16.87
C ASN A 167 -13.10 -0.68 -15.94
N HIS A 168 -13.77 0.47 -15.89
CA HIS A 168 -14.96 0.62 -15.04
C HIS A 168 -16.08 -0.28 -15.56
N PRO A 169 -16.72 -1.13 -14.72
CA PRO A 169 -17.65 -2.15 -15.18
C PRO A 169 -18.91 -1.60 -15.86
N VAL A 170 -19.22 -0.31 -15.66
CA VAL A 170 -20.43 0.34 -16.18
C VAL A 170 -20.13 1.41 -17.23
N ARG A 171 -18.93 2.07 -17.18
CA ARG A 171 -18.63 3.25 -18.01
C ARG A 171 -17.54 3.04 -19.05
N GLU A 172 -16.93 1.84 -19.14
CA GLU A 172 -15.82 1.48 -20.06
C GLU A 172 -14.59 2.42 -19.98
N GLU A 173 -14.52 3.27 -18.97
CA GLU A 173 -13.41 4.17 -18.71
C GLU A 173 -12.37 3.49 -17.81
N ARG A 174 -11.10 3.80 -18.04
CA ARG A 174 -10.02 3.31 -17.19
C ARG A 174 -10.03 4.09 -15.87
N LYS A 175 -10.48 3.45 -14.78
CA LYS A 175 -10.58 4.04 -13.45
C LYS A 175 -9.67 3.33 -12.46
N PHE A 176 -9.11 4.10 -11.52
CA PHE A 176 -8.36 3.54 -10.40
C PHE A 176 -9.31 3.03 -9.32
N HIS A 177 -9.19 1.75 -8.96
CA HIS A 177 -9.95 1.10 -7.91
C HIS A 177 -9.18 1.22 -6.59
N THR A 178 -9.73 1.94 -5.63
CA THR A 178 -9.09 2.30 -4.36
C THR A 178 -9.11 1.19 -3.31
N GLY A 179 -9.79 0.07 -3.60
CA GLY A 179 -9.92 -1.07 -2.72
C GLY A 179 -9.96 -2.41 -3.46
N VAL A 180 -10.51 -3.41 -2.84
CA VAL A 180 -10.85 -4.71 -3.43
C VAL A 180 -12.35 -4.95 -3.32
N ASP A 181 -12.93 -5.58 -4.33
CA ASP A 181 -14.32 -6.04 -4.28
C ASP A 181 -14.34 -7.51 -3.89
N LEU A 182 -15.06 -7.83 -2.82
CA LEU A 182 -15.20 -9.17 -2.26
C LEU A 182 -16.60 -9.70 -2.57
N SER A 183 -16.71 -10.64 -3.50
CA SER A 183 -17.98 -11.27 -3.86
C SER A 183 -18.49 -12.13 -2.72
N VAL A 184 -19.72 -11.84 -2.27
CA VAL A 184 -20.41 -12.53 -1.16
C VAL A 184 -21.91 -12.46 -1.34
N PRO A 185 -22.71 -13.39 -0.80
CA PRO A 185 -24.14 -13.27 -0.75
C PRO A 185 -24.58 -12.02 0.00
N SER A 186 -25.68 -11.38 -0.46
CA SER A 186 -26.27 -10.25 0.26
C SER A 186 -26.76 -10.68 1.64
N GLY A 187 -26.38 -9.93 2.67
CA GLY A 187 -26.70 -10.21 4.06
C GLY A 187 -25.63 -11.02 4.81
N SER A 188 -24.47 -11.24 4.20
CA SER A 188 -23.30 -11.78 4.92
C SER A 188 -22.81 -10.76 5.95
N GLU A 189 -22.33 -11.25 7.10
CA GLU A 189 -21.74 -10.39 8.13
C GLU A 189 -20.44 -9.80 7.66
N VAL A 190 -20.29 -8.48 7.83
CA VAL A 190 -19.07 -7.72 7.55
C VAL A 190 -18.44 -7.35 8.88
N THR A 191 -17.19 -7.76 9.09
CA THR A 191 -16.47 -7.56 10.36
C THR A 191 -15.37 -6.52 10.22
N ALA A 192 -15.10 -5.80 11.32
CA ALA A 192 -13.98 -4.90 11.43
C ALA A 192 -12.65 -5.66 11.35
N THR A 193 -11.70 -5.14 10.57
CA THR A 193 -10.37 -5.78 10.38
C THR A 193 -9.31 -5.26 11.36
N ALA A 194 -9.63 -4.23 12.14
CA ALA A 194 -8.79 -3.67 13.20
C ALA A 194 -9.65 -3.03 14.29
N ASP A 195 -9.04 -2.81 15.47
CA ASP A 195 -9.64 -2.01 16.54
C ASP A 195 -9.73 -0.54 16.12
N GLY A 196 -10.77 0.18 16.53
CA GLY A 196 -10.89 1.59 16.14
C GLY A 196 -12.17 2.27 16.59
N ILE A 197 -12.44 3.41 15.96
CA ILE A 197 -13.65 4.22 16.16
C ILE A 197 -14.31 4.45 14.82
N VAL A 198 -15.60 4.25 14.74
CA VAL A 198 -16.38 4.52 13.54
C VAL A 198 -16.42 6.03 13.29
N SER A 199 -15.84 6.47 12.18
CA SER A 199 -15.84 7.88 11.75
C SER A 199 -17.01 8.22 10.83
N PHE A 200 -17.54 7.23 10.11
CA PHE A 200 -18.71 7.38 9.25
C PHE A 200 -19.54 6.10 9.21
N ALA A 201 -20.86 6.21 9.25
CA ALA A 201 -21.81 5.13 9.02
C ALA A 201 -23.08 5.72 8.40
N GLY A 202 -23.25 5.55 7.07
CA GLY A 202 -24.34 6.21 6.37
C GLY A 202 -24.35 5.95 4.87
N TRP A 203 -25.25 6.67 4.16
CA TRP A 203 -25.42 6.58 2.71
C TRP A 203 -24.51 7.55 1.96
N THR A 204 -23.92 7.07 0.87
CA THR A 204 -23.23 7.88 -0.14
C THR A 204 -23.77 7.51 -1.53
N GLU A 205 -23.76 8.47 -2.47
CA GLU A 205 -24.35 8.28 -3.81
C GLU A 205 -23.71 7.13 -4.60
N ASN A 206 -22.37 7.07 -4.58
CA ASN A 206 -21.62 6.06 -5.37
C ASN A 206 -21.49 4.72 -4.62
N SER A 207 -21.17 4.77 -3.33
CA SER A 207 -20.79 3.57 -2.56
C SER A 207 -21.93 2.99 -1.73
N GLY A 208 -23.15 3.57 -1.82
CA GLY A 208 -24.32 3.12 -1.06
C GLY A 208 -24.14 3.29 0.44
N ILE A 209 -24.52 2.29 1.23
CA ILE A 209 -24.28 2.29 2.68
C ILE A 209 -22.84 1.92 2.96
N VAL A 210 -22.13 2.84 3.63
CA VAL A 210 -20.70 2.75 3.94
C VAL A 210 -20.49 2.82 5.44
N VAL A 211 -19.57 2.03 5.94
CA VAL A 211 -18.96 2.18 7.27
C VAL A 211 -17.50 2.53 7.09
N VAL A 212 -17.02 3.57 7.76
CA VAL A 212 -15.60 3.94 7.83
C VAL A 212 -15.16 3.93 9.27
N ALA A 213 -13.99 3.35 9.53
CA ALA A 213 -13.38 3.28 10.86
C ALA A 213 -11.95 3.84 10.83
N GLU A 214 -11.63 4.62 11.86
CA GLU A 214 -10.29 5.12 12.14
C GLU A 214 -9.62 4.25 13.19
N HIS A 215 -8.42 3.76 12.90
CA HIS A 215 -7.74 2.78 13.75
C HIS A 215 -6.53 3.36 14.51
N GLY A 216 -6.16 4.62 14.25
CA GLY A 216 -4.91 5.19 14.72
C GLY A 216 -3.72 4.77 13.86
N HIS A 217 -2.51 5.23 14.23
CA HIS A 217 -1.26 4.97 13.50
C HIS A 217 -1.35 5.20 11.98
N GLY A 218 -2.23 6.11 11.57
CA GLY A 218 -2.47 6.48 10.17
C GLY A 218 -3.31 5.48 9.39
N PHE A 219 -3.91 4.46 10.02
CA PHE A 219 -4.80 3.51 9.35
C PHE A 219 -6.26 3.91 9.47
N SER A 220 -6.98 3.78 8.34
CA SER A 220 -8.44 3.76 8.29
C SER A 220 -8.92 2.71 7.30
N THR A 221 -10.14 2.22 7.49
CA THR A 221 -10.80 1.24 6.61
C THR A 221 -12.19 1.70 6.21
N ALA A 222 -12.60 1.35 4.98
CA ALA A 222 -13.95 1.59 4.50
C ALA A 222 -14.57 0.29 3.97
N TYR A 223 -15.85 0.11 4.29
CA TYR A 223 -16.67 -1.05 3.91
C TYR A 223 -17.92 -0.52 3.23
N ALA A 224 -18.03 -0.72 1.91
CA ALA A 224 -19.08 -0.12 1.10
C ALA A 224 -20.03 -1.16 0.48
N HIS A 225 -21.06 -0.67 -0.20
CA HIS A 225 -22.17 -1.41 -0.83
C HIS A 225 -22.98 -2.28 0.14
N ASN A 226 -22.95 -1.96 1.45
CA ASN A 226 -23.69 -2.70 2.46
C ASN A 226 -25.19 -2.50 2.28
N ARG A 227 -25.98 -3.49 2.70
CA ARG A 227 -27.45 -3.34 2.82
C ARG A 227 -27.85 -2.65 4.12
N LYS A 228 -27.01 -2.73 5.17
CA LYS A 228 -27.26 -2.14 6.48
C LYS A 228 -25.96 -1.93 7.24
N ALA A 229 -25.77 -0.78 7.86
CA ALA A 229 -24.79 -0.53 8.89
C ALA A 229 -25.37 -0.96 10.25
N LEU A 230 -24.56 -1.63 11.09
CA LEU A 230 -24.93 -2.10 12.42
C LEU A 230 -24.30 -1.27 13.54
N VAL A 231 -23.44 -0.35 13.17
CA VAL A 231 -22.70 0.55 14.06
C VAL A 231 -23.05 2.01 13.77
N ARG A 232 -22.70 2.90 14.70
CA ARG A 232 -22.93 4.36 14.60
C ARG A 232 -21.62 5.13 14.73
N VAL A 233 -21.60 6.35 14.20
CA VAL A 233 -20.46 7.26 14.35
C VAL A 233 -20.12 7.47 15.81
N GLY A 234 -18.81 7.46 16.12
CA GLY A 234 -18.27 7.56 17.47
C GLY A 234 -18.24 6.23 18.25
N GLN A 235 -18.80 5.14 17.72
CA GLN A 235 -18.77 3.83 18.36
C GLN A 235 -17.36 3.24 18.30
N ARG A 236 -16.88 2.73 19.42
CA ARG A 236 -15.66 1.90 19.48
C ARG A 236 -15.97 0.51 18.95
N ILE A 237 -15.08 -0.02 18.14
CA ILE A 237 -15.14 -1.37 17.57
C ILE A 237 -13.81 -2.08 17.81
N ALA A 238 -13.88 -3.38 18.01
CA ALA A 238 -12.72 -4.27 18.03
C ALA A 238 -12.64 -5.07 16.73
N ARG A 239 -11.45 -5.54 16.38
CA ARG A 239 -11.25 -6.48 15.27
C ARG A 239 -12.14 -7.71 15.46
N GLY A 240 -12.90 -8.06 14.43
CA GLY A 240 -13.86 -9.16 14.44
C GLY A 240 -15.29 -8.77 14.81
N ASP A 241 -15.53 -7.55 15.31
CA ASP A 241 -16.89 -7.06 15.54
C ASP A 241 -17.67 -6.97 14.24
N VAL A 242 -18.93 -7.41 14.25
CA VAL A 242 -19.84 -7.28 13.10
C VAL A 242 -20.30 -5.83 13.01
N ILE A 243 -19.91 -5.14 11.94
CA ILE A 243 -20.17 -3.71 11.75
C ILE A 243 -21.20 -3.39 10.68
N ALA A 244 -21.44 -4.33 9.75
CA ALA A 244 -22.42 -4.17 8.67
C ALA A 244 -22.91 -5.52 8.16
N MET A 245 -23.95 -5.46 7.30
CA MET A 245 -24.40 -6.59 6.48
C MET A 245 -24.13 -6.27 5.02
N SER A 246 -23.49 -7.16 4.28
CA SER A 246 -23.19 -7.03 2.86
C SER A 246 -24.46 -6.81 2.02
N GLY A 247 -24.30 -6.16 0.88
CA GLY A 247 -25.42 -5.84 0.00
C GLY A 247 -24.98 -5.58 -1.44
N SER A 248 -25.76 -4.72 -2.13
CA SER A 248 -25.50 -4.24 -3.48
C SER A 248 -26.03 -2.81 -3.62
N THR A 249 -25.85 -1.96 -2.60
CA THR A 249 -26.35 -0.58 -2.58
C THR A 249 -25.38 0.38 -3.28
N GLY A 250 -25.91 1.51 -3.79
CA GLY A 250 -25.12 2.46 -4.58
C GLY A 250 -24.85 1.96 -5.99
N VAL A 251 -23.72 2.36 -6.58
CA VAL A 251 -23.30 1.91 -7.93
C VAL A 251 -22.62 0.55 -7.82
N SER A 252 -23.40 -0.52 -8.00
CA SER A 252 -22.97 -1.90 -7.83
C SER A 252 -23.59 -2.77 -8.93
N THR A 253 -22.83 -3.75 -9.43
CA THR A 253 -23.28 -4.72 -10.44
C THR A 253 -23.84 -6.01 -9.83
N GLY A 254 -23.74 -6.19 -8.52
CA GLY A 254 -24.22 -7.37 -7.80
C GLY A 254 -23.74 -7.39 -6.35
N PRO A 255 -24.18 -8.37 -5.53
CA PRO A 255 -23.82 -8.45 -4.12
C PRO A 255 -22.32 -8.62 -3.91
N HIS A 256 -21.68 -7.65 -3.25
CA HIS A 256 -20.27 -7.66 -2.86
C HIS A 256 -20.00 -6.66 -1.74
N VAL A 257 -18.85 -6.74 -1.13
CA VAL A 257 -18.29 -5.72 -0.24
C VAL A 257 -17.12 -5.06 -0.94
N HIS A 258 -17.18 -3.76 -1.15
CA HIS A 258 -16.02 -2.97 -1.54
C HIS A 258 -15.26 -2.60 -0.27
N TYR A 259 -14.00 -3.06 -0.17
CA TYR A 259 -13.15 -2.90 1.00
C TYR A 259 -11.90 -2.09 0.68
N GLU A 260 -11.68 -1.03 1.44
CA GLU A 260 -10.51 -0.16 1.31
C GLU A 260 -9.70 -0.13 2.59
N ILE A 261 -8.38 -0.05 2.43
CA ILE A 261 -7.44 0.30 3.49
C ILE A 261 -6.73 1.58 3.09
N TRP A 262 -6.73 2.54 3.99
CA TRP A 262 -6.02 3.79 3.83
C TRP A 262 -4.89 3.86 4.84
N ARG A 263 -3.72 4.31 4.41
CA ARG A 263 -2.56 4.54 5.26
C ARG A 263 -2.04 5.95 5.03
N ASN A 264 -2.03 6.79 6.08
CA ASN A 264 -1.63 8.20 6.03
C ASN A 264 -2.37 8.99 4.91
N GLY A 265 -3.69 8.80 4.81
CA GLY A 265 -4.54 9.47 3.83
C GLY A 265 -4.38 8.99 2.38
N ARG A 266 -3.72 7.86 2.13
CA ARG A 266 -3.55 7.26 0.79
C ARG A 266 -4.11 5.85 0.75
N PRO A 267 -4.87 5.49 -0.30
CA PRO A 267 -5.37 4.13 -0.47
C PRO A 267 -4.18 3.18 -0.68
N THR A 268 -4.26 2.03 -0.04
CA THR A 268 -3.23 0.99 -0.03
C THR A 268 -3.84 -0.33 -0.49
N ASP A 269 -3.10 -1.15 -1.24
CA ASP A 269 -3.59 -2.46 -1.69
C ASP A 269 -3.95 -3.36 -0.50
N PRO A 270 -5.24 -3.73 -0.35
CA PRO A 270 -5.67 -4.54 0.77
C PRO A 270 -5.17 -6.00 0.74
N VAL A 271 -4.78 -6.53 -0.41
CA VAL A 271 -4.40 -7.95 -0.57
C VAL A 271 -3.29 -8.37 0.39
N GLY A 272 -2.29 -7.50 0.63
CA GLY A 272 -1.22 -7.76 1.57
C GLY A 272 -1.67 -7.87 3.05
N PHE A 273 -2.85 -7.35 3.38
CA PHE A 273 -3.45 -7.38 4.72
C PHE A 273 -4.44 -8.54 4.88
N LEU A 274 -5.06 -9.00 3.77
CA LEU A 274 -6.00 -10.13 3.78
C LEU A 274 -5.30 -11.48 4.04
N ALA A 275 -4.07 -11.65 3.56
CA ALA A 275 -3.34 -12.94 3.61
C ALA A 275 -2.79 -13.33 4.99
N ARG A 276 -2.85 -12.43 5.99
CA ARG A 276 -2.33 -12.71 7.34
C ARG A 276 -3.45 -13.27 8.22
N ARG A 277 -3.50 -14.58 8.35
CA ARG A 277 -4.24 -15.29 9.41
C ARG A 277 -3.38 -15.41 10.65
#